data_126b405a5b69ae585c78df1bded33d8c
#
_entry.id   126b405a5b69ae585c78df1bded33d8c
#
_cell.length_a   1.000
_cell.length_b   1.000
_cell.length_c   1.000
_cell.angle_alpha   90.00
_cell.angle_beta   90.00
_cell.angle_gamma   90.00
#
_symmetry.space_group_name_H-M   'P 1'
#
loop_
_entity.id
_entity.type
_entity.pdbx_description
1 polymer ?
#
loop_
_entity_poly.entity_id
_entity_poly.type
_entity_poly.pdbx_seq_one_letter_code
_entity_poly.pdbx_strand_id
1 'polypeptide(L)'
;IMPHQVHGVEVRNIAGEFLTMPENIRKMVLEGVDAVMTDQKGVCIGVSTADCIPVLLYDEEHHAVAAIHAGWRGTLARIVHKTIQEMAFTYHTDPKKLKAVIGPGISLDHFEVGDEVYEAFEQAAFPMEEIAEQRPNAAFSVDPAERERLAAEGNIMQPLKWHLNLPLCN
;
A
#
# COMPACT_ATOMS: atom_id res chain seq x y z
N ILE A 1 -13.04 -7.16 11.81
CA ILE A 1 -11.93 -8.13 11.60
C ILE A 1 -10.78 -7.34 10.99
N MET A 2 -9.62 -7.39 11.66
CA MET A 2 -8.40 -6.68 11.25
C MET A 2 -7.29 -7.71 11.07
N PRO A 3 -6.54 -7.70 9.96
CA PRO A 3 -5.40 -8.60 9.75
C PRO A 3 -4.15 -8.12 10.48
N HIS A 4 -3.15 -8.98 10.62
CA HIS A 4 -1.79 -8.61 11.01
C HIS A 4 -0.95 -8.32 9.77
N GLN A 5 -0.87 -7.04 9.42
CA GLN A 5 -0.27 -6.50 8.20
C GLN A 5 1.26 -6.52 8.26
N VAL A 6 1.89 -6.86 7.13
CA VAL A 6 3.36 -6.95 6.98
C VAL A 6 3.89 -6.16 5.78
N HIS A 7 3.07 -5.28 5.19
CA HIS A 7 3.35 -4.54 3.96
C HIS A 7 3.55 -5.47 2.74
N GLY A 8 2.86 -6.60 2.75
CA GLY A 8 2.87 -7.60 1.68
C GLY A 8 1.74 -7.39 0.67
N VAL A 9 1.34 -8.51 0.04
CA VAL A 9 0.28 -8.53 -0.99
C VAL A 9 -0.71 -9.68 -0.76
N GLU A 10 -0.72 -10.25 0.44
CA GLU A 10 -1.65 -11.33 0.73
C GLU A 10 -3.06 -10.80 0.93
N VAL A 11 -4.01 -11.40 0.22
CA VAL A 11 -5.44 -11.08 0.27
C VAL A 11 -6.19 -12.22 0.94
N ARG A 12 -7.09 -11.92 1.88
CA ARG A 12 -7.87 -12.93 2.59
C ARG A 12 -9.36 -12.71 2.43
N ASN A 13 -10.04 -13.73 1.92
CA ASN A 13 -11.50 -13.79 1.94
C ASN A 13 -11.98 -14.20 3.34
N ILE A 14 -12.84 -13.37 3.94
CA ILE A 14 -13.51 -13.62 5.21
C ILE A 14 -14.91 -14.17 4.90
N ALA A 15 -14.94 -15.48 4.63
CA ALA A 15 -16.17 -16.21 4.34
C ALA A 15 -16.86 -16.71 5.63
N GLY A 16 -18.03 -17.33 5.50
CA GLY A 16 -18.81 -17.81 6.65
C GLY A 16 -18.06 -18.79 7.53
N GLU A 17 -17.24 -19.67 6.94
CA GLU A 17 -16.41 -20.65 7.66
C GLU A 17 -15.39 -19.97 8.58
N PHE A 18 -14.81 -18.83 8.15
CA PHE A 18 -13.89 -18.08 8.99
C PHE A 18 -14.53 -17.66 10.32
N LEU A 19 -15.81 -17.27 10.30
CA LEU A 19 -16.52 -16.79 11.47
C LEU A 19 -16.76 -17.90 12.53
N THR A 20 -16.76 -19.15 12.09
CA THR A 20 -16.95 -20.34 12.96
C THR A 20 -15.65 -20.94 13.48
N MET A 21 -14.50 -20.50 12.97
CA MET A 21 -13.19 -20.99 13.40
C MET A 21 -12.87 -20.57 14.84
N PRO A 22 -12.13 -21.41 15.60
CA PRO A 22 -11.54 -21.01 16.86
C PRO A 22 -10.65 -19.76 16.74
N GLU A 23 -10.58 -18.95 17.79
CA GLU A 23 -9.86 -17.67 17.77
C GLU A 23 -8.38 -17.81 17.38
N ASN A 24 -7.70 -18.83 17.90
CA ASN A 24 -6.29 -19.08 17.55
C ASN A 24 -6.10 -19.38 16.05
N ILE A 25 -7.04 -20.09 15.43
CA ILE A 25 -6.99 -20.37 13.99
C ILE A 25 -7.28 -19.11 13.19
N ARG A 26 -8.28 -18.30 13.61
CA ARG A 26 -8.55 -17.00 12.95
C ARG A 26 -7.33 -16.08 12.98
N LYS A 27 -6.60 -16.01 14.09
CA LYS A 27 -5.35 -15.24 14.19
C LYS A 27 -4.29 -15.75 13.20
N MET A 28 -4.11 -17.06 13.09
CA MET A 28 -3.17 -17.66 12.12
C MET A 28 -3.55 -17.35 10.67
N VAL A 29 -4.84 -17.39 10.35
CA VAL A 29 -5.37 -17.11 8.99
C VAL A 29 -5.16 -15.63 8.60
N LEU A 30 -5.15 -14.74 9.59
CA LEU A 30 -4.97 -13.30 9.39
C LEU A 30 -3.51 -12.83 9.47
N GLU A 31 -2.58 -13.75 9.75
CA GLU A 31 -1.15 -13.42 9.84
C GLU A 31 -0.58 -13.13 8.45
N GLY A 32 0.17 -12.04 8.31
CA GLY A 32 0.82 -11.66 7.07
C GLY A 32 -0.12 -11.16 5.96
N VAL A 33 -1.34 -10.79 6.31
CA VAL A 33 -2.39 -10.37 5.36
C VAL A 33 -2.45 -8.84 5.31
N ASP A 34 -2.45 -8.27 4.11
CA ASP A 34 -2.52 -6.82 3.89
C ASP A 34 -3.81 -6.36 3.19
N ALA A 35 -4.65 -7.30 2.75
CA ALA A 35 -5.98 -7.00 2.26
C ALA A 35 -7.00 -8.05 2.73
N VAL A 36 -8.19 -7.60 3.10
CA VAL A 36 -9.30 -8.47 3.49
C VAL A 36 -10.53 -8.14 2.66
N MET A 37 -11.29 -9.16 2.28
CA MET A 37 -12.53 -8.99 1.52
C MET A 37 -13.63 -9.91 2.06
N THR A 38 -14.90 -9.53 1.89
CA THR A 38 -16.06 -10.32 2.34
C THR A 38 -17.34 -9.91 1.62
N ASP A 39 -18.26 -10.86 1.49
CA ASP A 39 -19.66 -10.67 1.11
C ASP A 39 -20.61 -10.94 2.28
N GLN A 40 -20.07 -11.23 3.46
CA GLN A 40 -20.87 -11.63 4.64
C GLN A 40 -21.54 -10.41 5.28
N LYS A 41 -22.87 -10.40 5.31
CA LYS A 41 -23.67 -9.33 5.94
C LYS A 41 -23.41 -9.27 7.45
N GLY A 42 -23.28 -8.07 7.98
CA GLY A 42 -23.05 -7.84 9.41
C GLY A 42 -21.59 -8.06 9.84
N VAL A 43 -20.68 -8.35 8.90
CA VAL A 43 -19.24 -8.46 9.16
C VAL A 43 -18.55 -7.15 8.80
N CYS A 44 -17.85 -6.57 9.77
CA CYS A 44 -16.99 -5.41 9.55
C CYS A 44 -15.55 -5.87 9.36
N ILE A 45 -14.93 -5.48 8.26
CA ILE A 45 -13.53 -5.70 7.95
C ILE A 45 -12.78 -4.35 7.87
N GLY A 46 -11.49 -4.36 8.11
CA GLY A 46 -10.69 -3.14 8.04
C GLY A 46 -9.20 -3.41 8.01
N VAL A 47 -8.44 -2.36 7.72
CA VAL A 47 -6.98 -2.31 7.81
C VAL A 47 -6.55 -1.12 8.65
N SER A 48 -5.36 -1.17 9.20
CA SER A 48 -4.77 -0.08 9.98
C SER A 48 -3.72 0.63 9.14
N THR A 49 -3.80 1.95 9.07
CA THR A 49 -2.82 2.77 8.35
C THR A 49 -2.38 3.96 9.18
N ALA A 50 -1.15 4.40 8.97
CA ALA A 50 -0.65 5.72 9.34
C ALA A 50 -0.33 6.46 8.04
N ASP A 51 0.87 6.24 7.50
CA ASP A 51 1.33 6.86 6.25
C ASP A 51 0.90 6.07 5.00
N CYS A 52 0.71 4.76 5.13
CA CYS A 52 0.28 3.89 4.02
C CYS A 52 -1.14 4.23 3.56
N ILE A 53 -1.43 3.95 2.30
CA ILE A 53 -2.68 4.30 1.66
C ILE A 53 -3.74 3.23 1.91
N PRO A 54 -4.86 3.54 2.60
CA PRO A 54 -6.01 2.62 2.65
C PRO A 54 -6.81 2.74 1.36
N VAL A 55 -7.15 1.59 0.76
CA VAL A 55 -8.05 1.53 -0.39
C VAL A 55 -9.25 0.66 -0.02
N LEU A 56 -10.45 1.19 -0.22
CA LEU A 56 -11.70 0.48 0.01
C LEU A 56 -12.39 0.22 -1.32
N LEU A 57 -12.86 -1.02 -1.50
CA LEU A 57 -13.59 -1.45 -2.68
C LEU A 57 -14.99 -1.89 -2.29
N TYR A 58 -15.97 -1.56 -3.13
CA TYR A 58 -17.36 -1.98 -2.97
C TYR A 58 -17.97 -2.46 -4.28
N ASP A 59 -18.45 -3.69 -4.29
CA ASP A 59 -19.25 -4.31 -5.33
C ASP A 59 -20.72 -4.25 -4.91
N GLU A 60 -21.48 -3.38 -5.54
CA GLU A 60 -22.89 -3.16 -5.24
C GLU A 60 -23.77 -4.34 -5.69
N GLU A 61 -23.38 -5.03 -6.76
CA GLU A 61 -24.14 -6.14 -7.34
C GLU A 61 -24.11 -7.39 -6.44
N HIS A 62 -22.94 -7.70 -5.87
CA HIS A 62 -22.74 -8.86 -5.01
C HIS A 62 -22.67 -8.51 -3.52
N HIS A 63 -22.82 -7.23 -3.17
CA HIS A 63 -22.67 -6.71 -1.81
C HIS A 63 -21.33 -7.10 -1.15
N ALA A 64 -20.28 -7.22 -1.95
CA ALA A 64 -18.96 -7.56 -1.49
C ALA A 64 -18.12 -6.28 -1.25
N VAL A 65 -17.26 -6.34 -0.24
CA VAL A 65 -16.38 -5.24 0.15
C VAL A 65 -14.95 -5.73 0.32
N ALA A 66 -13.98 -4.84 0.11
CA ALA A 66 -12.59 -5.10 0.49
C ALA A 66 -11.98 -3.87 1.18
N ALA A 67 -11.04 -4.14 2.09
CA ALA A 67 -10.19 -3.14 2.73
C ALA A 67 -8.73 -3.54 2.51
N ILE A 68 -7.94 -2.62 1.97
CA ILE A 68 -6.58 -2.87 1.47
C ILE A 68 -5.62 -1.91 2.14
N HIS A 69 -4.53 -2.44 2.67
CA HIS A 69 -3.39 -1.68 3.17
C HIS A 69 -2.33 -1.60 2.05
N ALA A 70 -2.26 -0.46 1.37
CA ALA A 70 -1.31 -0.22 0.28
C ALA A 70 -0.14 0.63 0.78
N GLY A 71 0.84 0.00 1.45
CA GLY A 71 2.16 0.56 1.67
C GLY A 71 2.96 0.55 0.35
N TRP A 72 4.12 1.23 0.27
CA TRP A 72 4.86 1.34 -0.99
C TRP A 72 5.26 -0.03 -1.59
N ARG A 73 5.60 -1.03 -0.75
CA ARG A 73 5.89 -2.39 -1.23
C ARG A 73 4.66 -3.09 -1.79
N GLY A 74 3.52 -2.97 -1.10
CA GLY A 74 2.25 -3.52 -1.57
C GLY A 74 1.77 -2.84 -2.85
N THR A 75 1.91 -1.52 -2.94
CA THR A 75 1.61 -0.74 -4.16
C THR A 75 2.51 -1.15 -5.32
N LEU A 76 3.82 -1.23 -5.09
CA LEU A 76 4.79 -1.71 -6.09
C LEU A 76 4.40 -3.08 -6.64
N ALA A 77 3.99 -3.99 -5.76
CA ALA A 77 3.56 -5.34 -6.10
C ALA A 77 2.06 -5.45 -6.49
N ARG A 78 1.40 -4.30 -6.73
CA ARG A 78 0.03 -4.20 -7.26
C ARG A 78 -1.05 -4.86 -6.37
N ILE A 79 -1.00 -4.65 -5.04
CA ILE A 79 -1.95 -5.26 -4.10
C ILE A 79 -3.42 -4.92 -4.42
N VAL A 80 -3.71 -3.69 -4.85
CA VAL A 80 -5.07 -3.28 -5.23
C VAL A 80 -5.57 -4.09 -6.42
N HIS A 81 -4.74 -4.19 -7.47
CA HIS A 81 -5.08 -4.99 -8.65
C HIS A 81 -5.30 -6.47 -8.30
N LYS A 82 -4.41 -7.04 -7.47
CA LYS A 82 -4.54 -8.41 -6.96
C LYS A 82 -5.86 -8.59 -6.21
N THR A 83 -6.23 -7.65 -5.34
CA THR A 83 -7.48 -7.71 -4.59
C THR A 83 -8.70 -7.67 -5.53
N ILE A 84 -8.67 -6.83 -6.57
CA ILE A 84 -9.72 -6.78 -7.58
C ILE A 84 -9.85 -8.11 -8.32
N GLN A 85 -8.73 -8.75 -8.68
CA GLN A 85 -8.74 -10.08 -9.31
C GLN A 85 -9.33 -11.14 -8.37
N GLU A 86 -8.99 -11.11 -7.09
CA GLU A 86 -9.55 -12.03 -6.09
C GLU A 86 -11.05 -11.82 -5.90
N MET A 87 -11.54 -10.57 -5.89
CA MET A 87 -12.97 -10.27 -5.86
C MET A 87 -13.68 -10.77 -7.14
N ALA A 88 -13.08 -10.56 -8.30
CA ALA A 88 -13.63 -11.04 -9.57
C ALA A 88 -13.71 -12.58 -9.60
N PHE A 89 -12.70 -13.27 -9.09
CA PHE A 89 -12.68 -14.72 -9.01
C PHE A 89 -13.70 -15.26 -7.98
N THR A 90 -13.74 -14.66 -6.80
CA THR A 90 -14.52 -15.18 -5.65
C THR A 90 -15.99 -14.80 -5.72
N TYR A 91 -16.29 -13.56 -6.09
CA TYR A 91 -17.66 -13.00 -6.05
C TYR A 91 -18.22 -12.72 -7.45
N HIS A 92 -17.46 -13.02 -8.52
CA HIS A 92 -17.82 -12.65 -9.91
C HIS A 92 -17.98 -11.13 -10.13
N THR A 93 -17.25 -10.36 -9.31
CA THR A 93 -17.24 -8.89 -9.40
C THR A 93 -16.83 -8.44 -10.81
N ASP A 94 -17.61 -7.56 -11.42
CA ASP A 94 -17.20 -6.85 -12.64
C ASP A 94 -16.31 -5.64 -12.23
N PRO A 95 -15.00 -5.66 -12.54
CA PRO A 95 -14.10 -4.57 -12.17
C PRO A 95 -14.53 -3.19 -12.68
N LYS A 96 -15.29 -3.13 -13.78
CA LYS A 96 -15.78 -1.88 -14.36
C LYS A 96 -16.92 -1.24 -13.58
N LYS A 97 -17.60 -2.01 -12.74
CA LYS A 97 -18.71 -1.55 -11.88
C LYS A 97 -18.28 -1.31 -10.45
N LEU A 98 -17.03 -1.67 -10.12
CA LEU A 98 -16.50 -1.57 -8.77
C LEU A 98 -16.38 -0.09 -8.35
N LYS A 99 -16.85 0.22 -7.15
CA LYS A 99 -16.63 1.52 -6.51
C LYS A 99 -15.38 1.43 -5.67
N ALA A 100 -14.45 2.36 -5.89
CA ALA A 100 -13.19 2.44 -5.14
C ALA A 100 -13.06 3.78 -4.44
N VAL A 101 -12.52 3.76 -3.22
CA VAL A 101 -12.17 4.95 -2.46
C VAL A 101 -10.74 4.81 -1.99
N ILE A 102 -9.90 5.77 -2.37
CA ILE A 102 -8.54 5.92 -1.85
C ILE A 102 -8.62 6.86 -0.66
N GLY A 103 -8.25 6.37 0.51
CA GLY A 103 -8.29 7.15 1.75
C GLY A 103 -7.03 7.98 1.97
N PRO A 104 -6.99 8.75 3.05
CA PRO A 104 -5.84 9.59 3.37
C PRO A 104 -4.61 8.76 3.74
N GLY A 105 -3.44 9.24 3.35
CA GLY A 105 -2.15 8.68 3.69
C GLY A 105 -1.05 9.71 3.38
N ILE A 106 0.19 9.26 3.29
CA ILE A 106 1.33 10.14 3.04
C ILE A 106 1.21 10.83 1.68
N SER A 107 1.40 12.14 1.67
CA SER A 107 1.35 12.93 0.43
C SER A 107 2.69 12.96 -0.29
N LEU A 108 2.68 13.36 -1.56
CA LEU A 108 3.88 13.64 -2.34
C LEU A 108 4.88 14.54 -1.59
N ASP A 109 4.39 15.56 -0.87
CA ASP A 109 5.22 16.52 -0.17
C ASP A 109 6.06 15.90 0.96
N HIS A 110 5.60 14.80 1.53
CA HIS A 110 6.18 14.18 2.71
C HIS A 110 6.78 12.80 2.45
N PHE A 111 6.50 12.19 1.28
CA PHE A 111 7.01 10.86 0.95
C PHE A 111 8.34 10.95 0.21
N GLU A 112 9.37 11.33 0.95
CA GLU A 112 10.76 11.29 0.49
C GLU A 112 11.25 9.84 0.42
N VAL A 113 11.88 9.46 -0.67
CA VAL A 113 12.39 8.11 -0.91
C VAL A 113 13.83 8.12 -1.42
N GLY A 114 14.53 7.02 -1.23
CA GLY A 114 15.84 6.79 -1.83
C GLY A 114 15.75 6.36 -3.30
N ASP A 115 16.92 6.38 -3.96
CA ASP A 115 17.02 5.99 -5.38
C ASP A 115 16.53 4.55 -5.59
N GLU A 116 16.76 3.65 -4.63
CA GLU A 116 16.35 2.26 -4.70
C GLU A 116 14.83 2.06 -4.80
N VAL A 117 14.06 2.95 -4.16
CA VAL A 117 12.59 2.92 -4.25
C VAL A 117 12.14 3.49 -5.59
N TYR A 118 12.73 4.61 -6.02
CA TYR A 118 12.45 5.20 -7.33
C TYR A 118 12.70 4.19 -8.46
N GLU A 119 13.89 3.58 -8.49
CA GLU A 119 14.27 2.58 -9.49
C GLU A 119 13.34 1.35 -9.48
N ALA A 120 12.89 0.91 -8.30
CA ALA A 120 11.95 -0.20 -8.20
C ALA A 120 10.61 0.11 -8.86
N PHE A 121 10.07 1.34 -8.67
CA PHE A 121 8.84 1.77 -9.34
C PHE A 121 9.03 1.95 -10.85
N GLU A 122 10.16 2.48 -11.29
CA GLU A 122 10.50 2.62 -12.70
C GLU A 122 10.59 1.24 -13.38
N GLN A 123 11.30 0.28 -12.78
CA GLN A 123 11.41 -1.10 -13.29
C GLN A 123 10.05 -1.83 -13.33
N ALA A 124 9.14 -1.49 -12.43
CA ALA A 124 7.78 -2.02 -12.41
C ALA A 124 6.83 -1.27 -13.37
N ALA A 125 7.38 -0.43 -14.26
CA ALA A 125 6.67 0.32 -15.29
C ALA A 125 5.54 1.21 -14.75
N PHE A 126 5.79 1.88 -13.62
CA PHE A 126 4.94 2.97 -13.17
C PHE A 126 5.22 4.23 -14.00
N PRO A 127 4.22 5.12 -14.18
CA PRO A 127 4.39 6.37 -14.95
C PRO A 127 5.17 7.40 -14.13
N MET A 128 6.49 7.24 -14.03
CA MET A 128 7.36 8.04 -13.14
C MET A 128 7.23 9.55 -13.37
N GLU A 129 6.96 9.98 -14.61
CA GLU A 129 6.74 11.38 -14.96
C GLU A 129 5.51 12.00 -14.26
N GLU A 130 4.53 11.16 -13.88
CA GLU A 130 3.30 11.59 -13.23
C GLU A 130 3.36 11.48 -11.70
N ILE A 131 4.13 10.50 -11.20
CA ILE A 131 4.11 10.11 -9.77
C ILE A 131 5.34 10.53 -8.99
N ALA A 132 6.42 10.97 -9.65
CA ALA A 132 7.70 11.27 -9.00
C ALA A 132 8.21 12.66 -9.36
N GLU A 133 8.82 13.32 -8.39
CA GLU A 133 9.55 14.57 -8.62
C GLU A 133 10.81 14.63 -7.75
N GLN A 134 11.82 15.38 -8.22
CA GLN A 134 12.99 15.69 -7.42
C GLN A 134 12.83 17.02 -6.72
N ARG A 135 13.17 17.05 -5.44
CA ARG A 135 13.16 18.27 -4.62
C ARG A 135 14.51 18.49 -3.94
N PRO A 136 14.86 19.75 -3.60
CA PRO A 136 16.05 20.02 -2.83
C PRO A 136 16.02 19.28 -1.48
N ASN A 137 17.10 18.59 -1.16
CA ASN A 137 17.27 17.97 0.14
C ASN A 137 17.57 19.04 1.20
N ALA A 138 16.61 19.34 2.08
CA ALA A 138 16.75 20.35 3.11
C ALA A 138 17.88 20.05 4.12
N ALA A 139 18.28 18.79 4.26
CA ALA A 139 19.39 18.36 5.12
C ALA A 139 20.75 18.44 4.40
N PHE A 140 20.77 18.72 3.09
CA PHE A 140 22.01 18.80 2.34
C PHE A 140 22.81 20.06 2.72
N SER A 141 23.96 19.87 3.37
CA SER A 141 24.85 20.99 3.69
C SER A 141 25.61 21.48 2.45
N VAL A 142 25.63 22.78 2.25
CA VAL A 142 26.44 23.43 1.20
C VAL A 142 27.91 23.61 1.61
N ASP A 143 28.23 23.44 2.91
CA ASP A 143 29.59 23.48 3.44
C ASP A 143 30.38 22.22 3.05
N PRO A 144 31.47 22.33 2.27
CA PRO A 144 32.27 21.19 1.86
C PRO A 144 32.88 20.41 3.05
N ALA A 145 33.28 21.10 4.12
CA ALA A 145 33.89 20.45 5.28
C ALA A 145 32.87 19.61 6.07
N GLU A 146 31.64 20.09 6.18
CA GLU A 146 30.56 19.34 6.81
C GLU A 146 30.14 18.13 5.98
N ARG A 147 30.07 18.25 4.65
CA ARG A 147 29.81 17.11 3.75
C ARG A 147 30.87 16.03 3.87
N GLU A 148 32.15 16.43 3.92
CA GLU A 148 33.26 15.48 4.09
C GLU A 148 33.16 14.72 5.43
N ARG A 149 32.83 15.42 6.51
CA ARG A 149 32.60 14.82 7.82
C ARG A 149 31.44 13.82 7.79
N LEU A 150 30.29 14.21 7.23
CA LEU A 150 29.11 13.36 7.12
C LEU A 150 29.37 12.13 6.23
N ALA A 151 30.11 12.29 5.14
CA ALA A 151 30.52 11.19 4.28
C ALA A 151 31.46 10.20 5.01
N ALA A 152 32.36 10.69 5.84
CA ALA A 152 33.26 9.86 6.67
C ALA A 152 32.48 9.06 7.74
N GLU A 153 31.32 9.56 8.17
CA GLU A 153 30.37 8.89 9.08
C GLU A 153 29.42 7.92 8.33
N GLY A 154 29.56 7.76 7.01
CA GLY A 154 28.72 6.91 6.18
C GLY A 154 27.41 7.57 5.71
N ASN A 155 27.24 8.87 6.01
CA ASN A 155 26.07 9.66 5.60
C ASN A 155 26.35 10.37 4.27
N ILE A 156 26.16 9.66 3.16
CA ILE A 156 26.27 10.27 1.81
C ILE A 156 24.96 11.00 1.52
N MET A 157 24.96 12.33 1.65
CA MET A 157 23.78 13.16 1.35
C MET A 157 23.78 13.58 -0.11
N GLN A 158 22.69 13.31 -0.78
CA GLN A 158 22.44 13.85 -2.13
C GLN A 158 21.79 15.23 -2.05
N PRO A 159 22.10 16.15 -3.01
CA PRO A 159 21.52 17.49 -3.04
C PRO A 159 20.02 17.51 -3.36
N LEU A 160 19.55 16.50 -4.06
CA LEU A 160 18.15 16.29 -4.42
C LEU A 160 17.66 14.96 -3.84
N LYS A 161 16.38 14.91 -3.55
CA LYS A 161 15.67 13.73 -3.08
C LYS A 161 14.45 13.46 -3.95
N TRP A 162 14.16 12.19 -4.15
CA TRP A 162 12.93 11.76 -4.80
C TRP A 162 11.75 11.85 -3.84
N HIS A 163 10.63 12.34 -4.37
CA HIS A 163 9.33 12.33 -3.71
C HIS A 163 8.34 11.55 -4.60
N LEU A 164 7.56 10.66 -4.01
CA LEU A 164 6.59 9.83 -4.73
C LEU A 164 5.16 10.13 -4.29
N ASN A 165 4.25 10.22 -5.27
CA ASN A 165 2.81 10.33 -5.05
C ASN A 165 2.20 8.92 -4.89
N LEU A 166 2.33 8.34 -3.70
CA LEU A 166 1.84 7.00 -3.43
C LEU A 166 0.32 6.84 -3.63
N PRO A 167 -0.54 7.81 -3.26
CA PRO A 167 -1.97 7.77 -3.60
C PRO A 167 -2.24 7.61 -5.09
N LEU A 168 -1.50 8.29 -5.95
CA LEU A 168 -1.70 8.23 -7.41
C LEU A 168 -1.25 6.89 -8.02
N CYS A 169 -0.43 6.12 -7.30
CA CYS A 169 0.03 4.79 -7.74
C CYS A 169 -1.03 3.68 -7.55
N ASN A 170 -2.08 3.94 -6.77
CA ASN A 170 -3.13 2.99 -6.40
C ASN A 170 -4.45 3.28 -7.10
#